data_8a44f1b6999f093a43cbc79a35cbb3f0
#
_entry.id   8a44f1b6999f093a43cbc79a35cbb3f0
#
_cell.length_a   1.000
_cell.length_b   1.000
_cell.length_c   1.000
_cell.angle_alpha   90.00
_cell.angle_beta   90.00
_cell.angle_gamma   90.00
#
_symmetry.space_group_name_H-M   'P 1'
#
loop_
_entity.id
_entity.type
_entity.pdbx_description
1 polymer ?
#
loop_
_entity_poly.entity_id
_entity_poly.type
_entity_poly.pdbx_seq_one_letter_code
_entity_poly.pdbx_strand_id
1 'polypeptide(L)'
;MPNEISSERSSDLTQDTITGPAGASAPRHLPGEWRGGAGRRLAILGGTGKEGSGLALRWARAGYEVVIGSRQAEKAAKVAAELNGKLGDGLVRGLSNAEAARRADIAVLTVPYKAHQATLAGLRDELQGKILVDVTVPLKPPHVTQVHLPKDGPAAVQAQMILGEGVCVVAAFQNIGEHFLRDPERAIDCDVLVCGDDPGAKAEVIELAQALHPSVRAFDAGPLANAVVVESLTSVLIGLGKQFRRLRVGIRITGIGG
;
A
#
# COMPACT_ATOMS: atom_id res chain seq x y z
N MET A 1 10.08 58.19 -39.61
CA MET A 1 8.86 58.34 -38.84
C MET A 1 8.72 57.07 -38.06
N PRO A 2 9.03 57.08 -36.75
CA PRO A 2 8.90 55.88 -35.90
C PRO A 2 7.49 55.82 -35.33
N ASN A 3 6.93 54.64 -35.25
CA ASN A 3 5.68 54.38 -34.56
C ASN A 3 5.97 53.71 -33.20
N GLU A 4 5.71 54.46 -32.16
CA GLU A 4 5.66 54.04 -30.78
C GLU A 4 4.56 53.01 -30.59
N ILE A 5 4.88 51.86 -29.98
CA ILE A 5 3.88 50.98 -29.41
C ILE A 5 4.12 50.95 -27.90
N SER A 6 3.18 51.55 -27.22
CA SER A 6 3.05 51.69 -25.79
C SER A 6 3.11 50.36 -25.02
N SER A 7 3.84 50.45 -23.92
CA SER A 7 3.76 49.57 -22.76
C SER A 7 2.41 49.78 -22.05
N GLU A 8 1.68 48.73 -21.79
CA GLU A 8 0.62 48.53 -20.78
C GLU A 8 0.10 47.09 -20.98
N ARG A 9 -0.01 46.20 -20.08
CA ARG A 9 -0.35 46.17 -18.64
C ARG A 9 0.00 44.80 -18.08
N SER A 10 0.75 44.84 -17.01
CA SER A 10 0.70 43.80 -16.00
C SER A 10 -0.65 43.90 -15.30
N SER A 11 -1.44 42.87 -15.33
CA SER A 11 -2.63 42.76 -14.48
C SER A 11 -2.89 41.34 -14.06
N ASP A 12 -2.79 41.17 -12.76
CA ASP A 12 -3.63 40.36 -11.89
C ASP A 12 -3.87 38.87 -12.29
N LEU A 13 -2.95 38.04 -11.87
CA LEU A 13 -3.34 36.70 -11.46
C LEU A 13 -4.00 36.83 -10.07
N THR A 14 -5.31 37.06 -10.08
CA THR A 14 -6.15 36.87 -8.89
C THR A 14 -5.93 35.50 -8.34
N GLN A 15 -5.47 35.44 -7.10
CA GLN A 15 -5.48 34.24 -6.27
C GLN A 15 -6.94 33.82 -6.07
N ASP A 16 -7.39 32.85 -6.85
CA ASP A 16 -8.62 32.14 -6.55
C ASP A 16 -8.37 31.31 -5.28
N THR A 17 -8.78 31.87 -4.17
CA THR A 17 -8.89 31.15 -2.91
C THR A 17 -9.97 30.10 -3.09
N ILE A 18 -9.57 28.86 -3.39
CA ILE A 18 -10.47 27.72 -3.38
C ILE A 18 -10.89 27.51 -1.92
N THR A 19 -12.01 28.12 -1.54
CA THR A 19 -12.73 27.75 -0.33
C THR A 19 -13.32 26.37 -0.54
N GLY A 20 -12.64 25.34 -0.03
CA GLY A 20 -13.17 23.98 0.05
C GLY A 20 -14.45 23.96 0.88
N PRO A 21 -15.36 23.00 0.61
CA PRO A 21 -16.61 22.90 1.35
C PRO A 21 -16.32 22.66 2.83
N ALA A 22 -16.87 23.53 3.67
CA ALA A 22 -16.96 23.36 5.10
C ALA A 22 -17.79 22.10 5.39
N GLY A 23 -17.17 21.05 5.88
CA GLY A 23 -17.80 19.78 6.19
C GLY A 23 -16.83 18.62 6.40
N ALA A 24 -15.55 18.89 6.70
CA ALA A 24 -14.65 17.83 7.17
C ALA A 24 -15.16 17.34 8.53
N SER A 25 -15.84 16.19 8.54
CA SER A 25 -16.10 15.45 9.77
C SER A 25 -14.76 15.22 10.47
N ALA A 26 -14.71 15.52 11.78
CA ALA A 26 -13.54 15.27 12.61
C ALA A 26 -13.02 13.85 12.37
N PRO A 27 -11.69 13.64 12.37
CA PRO A 27 -11.10 12.33 12.15
C PRO A 27 -11.73 11.35 13.14
N ARG A 28 -12.26 10.24 12.63
CA ARG A 28 -12.88 9.19 13.45
C ARG A 28 -11.77 8.49 14.21
N HIS A 29 -11.58 8.86 15.46
CA HIS A 29 -10.67 8.18 16.36
C HIS A 29 -11.15 6.74 16.54
N LEU A 30 -10.45 5.78 15.97
CA LEU A 30 -10.61 4.39 16.34
C LEU A 30 -10.13 4.24 17.79
N PRO A 31 -10.87 3.50 18.68
CA PRO A 31 -10.49 3.37 20.06
C PRO A 31 -9.18 2.60 20.22
N GLY A 32 -8.14 3.31 20.61
CA GLY A 32 -6.77 2.83 20.84
C GLY A 32 -5.79 3.92 20.44
N GLU A 33 -5.03 4.44 21.39
CA GLU A 33 -3.95 5.38 21.07
C GLU A 33 -3.00 4.72 20.06
N TRP A 34 -2.89 5.29 18.86
CA TRP A 34 -1.97 4.84 17.83
C TRP A 34 -0.53 5.02 18.32
N ARG A 35 0.12 3.91 18.63
CA ARG A 35 1.54 3.92 18.99
C ARG A 35 2.33 3.56 17.73
N GLY A 36 2.93 4.53 17.08
CA GLY A 36 3.83 4.32 15.95
C GLY A 36 5.02 3.42 16.32
N GLY A 37 5.59 2.71 15.35
CA GLY A 37 6.83 1.96 15.49
C GLY A 37 6.66 0.46 15.77
N ALA A 38 7.75 -0.20 16.15
CA ALA A 38 7.92 -1.66 16.30
C ALA A 38 7.00 -2.38 17.31
N GLY A 39 6.05 -1.68 17.94
CA GLY A 39 5.03 -2.29 18.81
C GLY A 39 3.77 -2.77 18.08
N ARG A 40 3.63 -2.55 16.76
CA ARG A 40 2.47 -2.97 15.98
C ARG A 40 2.62 -4.40 15.47
N ARG A 41 1.53 -5.16 15.52
CA ARG A 41 1.45 -6.51 14.95
C ARG A 41 0.87 -6.43 13.54
N LEU A 42 1.57 -6.99 12.59
CA LEU A 42 1.19 -7.01 11.19
C LEU A 42 0.62 -8.37 10.80
N ALA A 43 -0.56 -8.40 10.16
CA ALA A 43 -1.04 -9.59 9.48
C ALA A 43 -0.87 -9.44 7.96
N ILE A 44 -0.20 -10.36 7.32
CA ILE A 44 -0.07 -10.41 5.86
C ILE A 44 -1.08 -11.42 5.32
N LEU A 45 -2.25 -10.96 4.92
CA LEU A 45 -3.36 -11.78 4.45
C LEU A 45 -3.09 -12.28 3.03
N GLY A 46 -3.10 -13.59 2.83
CA GLY A 46 -2.60 -14.20 1.61
C GLY A 46 -1.08 -14.18 1.48
N GLY A 47 -0.35 -13.98 2.58
CA GLY A 47 1.08 -13.72 2.66
C GLY A 47 2.02 -14.85 2.25
N THR A 48 1.51 -15.98 1.75
CA THR A 48 2.33 -17.10 1.25
C THR A 48 2.82 -16.90 -0.18
N GLY A 49 2.40 -15.83 -0.87
CA GLY A 49 2.89 -15.43 -2.19
C GLY A 49 4.23 -14.71 -2.09
N LYS A 50 4.87 -14.47 -3.24
CA LYS A 50 6.21 -13.86 -3.31
C LYS A 50 6.25 -12.43 -2.77
N GLU A 51 5.22 -11.65 -3.04
CA GLU A 51 5.10 -10.27 -2.53
C GLU A 51 4.84 -10.26 -1.04
N GLY A 52 3.82 -10.98 -0.58
CA GLY A 52 3.49 -11.03 0.84
C GLY A 52 4.60 -11.59 1.72
N SER A 53 5.27 -12.68 1.29
CA SER A 53 6.41 -13.22 2.04
C SER A 53 7.63 -12.28 2.00
N GLY A 54 7.81 -11.52 0.93
CA GLY A 54 8.87 -10.53 0.82
C GLY A 54 8.65 -9.33 1.74
N LEU A 55 7.42 -8.80 1.81
CA LEU A 55 7.02 -7.76 2.77
C LEU A 55 7.21 -8.26 4.21
N ALA A 56 6.71 -9.48 4.51
CA ALA A 56 6.86 -10.12 5.81
C ALA A 56 8.33 -10.21 6.25
N LEU A 57 9.23 -10.63 5.35
CA LEU A 57 10.66 -10.74 5.63
C LEU A 57 11.28 -9.40 6.03
N ARG A 58 10.98 -8.35 5.28
CA ARG A 58 11.55 -7.02 5.52
C ARG A 58 11.02 -6.39 6.81
N TRP A 59 9.73 -6.47 7.07
CA TRP A 59 9.15 -5.94 8.30
C TRP A 59 9.58 -6.72 9.54
N ALA A 60 9.67 -8.05 9.47
CA ALA A 60 10.20 -8.86 10.56
C ALA A 60 11.68 -8.49 10.86
N ARG A 61 12.49 -8.26 9.81
CA ARG A 61 13.86 -7.76 9.97
C ARG A 61 13.90 -6.38 10.61
N ALA A 62 12.94 -5.52 10.32
CA ALA A 62 12.79 -4.21 10.94
C ALA A 62 12.25 -4.27 12.38
N GLY A 63 12.01 -5.48 12.93
CA GLY A 63 11.58 -5.71 14.31
C GLY A 63 10.08 -5.75 14.54
N TYR A 64 9.26 -5.80 13.47
CA TYR A 64 7.82 -5.98 13.61
C TYR A 64 7.46 -7.43 13.92
N GLU A 65 6.45 -7.65 14.76
CA GLU A 65 5.79 -8.96 14.90
C GLU A 65 4.89 -9.19 13.69
N VAL A 66 5.19 -10.21 12.89
CA VAL A 66 4.50 -10.50 11.63
C VAL A 66 3.76 -11.81 11.69
N VAL A 67 2.48 -11.81 11.31
CA VAL A 67 1.66 -13.00 11.16
C VAL A 67 1.31 -13.20 9.68
N ILE A 68 1.80 -14.26 9.07
CA ILE A 68 1.41 -14.66 7.73
C ILE A 68 0.06 -15.37 7.79
N GLY A 69 -0.93 -14.83 7.10
CA GLY A 69 -2.23 -15.43 6.93
C GLY A 69 -2.33 -16.22 5.61
N SER A 70 -3.03 -17.33 5.64
CA SER A 70 -3.38 -18.12 4.45
C SER A 70 -4.74 -18.80 4.62
N ARG A 71 -5.36 -19.22 3.53
CA ARG A 71 -6.52 -20.12 3.56
C ARG A 71 -6.19 -21.49 4.14
N GLN A 72 -4.90 -21.89 4.06
CA GLN A 72 -4.33 -23.12 4.60
C GLN A 72 -3.27 -22.71 5.63
N ALA A 73 -3.59 -22.91 6.92
CA ALA A 73 -2.71 -22.51 8.02
C ALA A 73 -1.35 -23.20 7.97
N GLU A 74 -1.30 -24.48 7.55
CA GLU A 74 -0.07 -25.25 7.41
C GLU A 74 0.88 -24.63 6.38
N LYS A 75 0.33 -24.09 5.28
CA LYS A 75 1.12 -23.39 4.28
C LYS A 75 1.71 -22.07 4.83
N ALA A 76 0.93 -21.36 5.63
CA ALA A 76 1.41 -20.15 6.31
C ALA A 76 2.52 -20.49 7.31
N ALA A 77 2.33 -21.54 8.11
CA ALA A 77 3.33 -22.01 9.09
C ALA A 77 4.64 -22.40 8.41
N LYS A 78 4.57 -23.10 7.27
CA LYS A 78 5.77 -23.46 6.49
C LYS A 78 6.53 -22.22 6.02
N VAL A 79 5.84 -21.24 5.42
CA VAL A 79 6.48 -20.00 4.97
C VAL A 79 7.05 -19.22 6.14
N ALA A 80 6.35 -19.13 7.27
CA ALA A 80 6.85 -18.47 8.47
C ALA A 80 8.15 -19.13 8.98
N ALA A 81 8.22 -20.47 9.01
CA ALA A 81 9.43 -21.21 9.40
C ALA A 81 10.60 -20.92 8.44
N GLU A 82 10.35 -20.87 7.13
CA GLU A 82 11.36 -20.53 6.12
C GLU A 82 11.90 -19.09 6.32
N LEU A 83 11.05 -18.13 6.68
CA LEU A 83 11.46 -16.75 6.94
C LEU A 83 12.24 -16.65 8.25
N ASN A 84 11.79 -17.29 9.32
CA ASN A 84 12.52 -17.33 10.60
C ASN A 84 13.91 -17.97 10.44
N GLY A 85 14.05 -19.01 9.60
CA GLY A 85 15.35 -19.59 9.29
C GLY A 85 16.32 -18.63 8.62
N LYS A 86 15.82 -17.62 7.89
CA LYS A 86 16.65 -16.56 7.29
C LYS A 86 16.97 -15.43 8.26
N LEU A 87 16.08 -15.15 9.20
CA LEU A 87 16.21 -14.03 10.14
C LEU A 87 16.99 -14.41 11.40
N GLY A 88 17.02 -15.69 11.76
CA GLY A 88 17.58 -16.16 13.03
C GLY A 88 16.68 -15.94 14.24
N ASP A 89 15.48 -15.35 14.05
CA ASP A 89 14.53 -15.01 15.10
C ASP A 89 13.13 -15.58 14.82
N GLY A 90 12.32 -15.77 15.88
CA GLY A 90 10.95 -16.29 15.81
C GLY A 90 9.88 -15.19 15.60
N LEU A 91 10.18 -14.12 14.89
CA LEU A 91 9.30 -12.95 14.73
C LEU A 91 8.13 -13.17 13.76
N VAL A 92 8.20 -14.23 12.94
CA VAL A 92 7.15 -14.53 11.96
C VAL A 92 6.35 -15.75 12.40
N ARG A 93 5.03 -15.65 12.42
CA ARG A 93 4.10 -16.76 12.69
C ARG A 93 3.21 -17.01 11.48
N GLY A 94 2.76 -18.25 11.31
CA GLY A 94 1.85 -18.64 10.25
C GLY A 94 0.52 -19.13 10.81
N LEU A 95 -0.60 -18.57 10.37
CA LEU A 95 -1.95 -18.86 10.83
C LEU A 95 -2.95 -18.89 9.66
N SER A 96 -4.23 -19.18 9.94
CA SER A 96 -5.30 -18.88 9.01
C SER A 96 -5.47 -17.36 8.80
N ASN A 97 -6.05 -16.92 7.68
CA ASN A 97 -6.28 -15.49 7.45
C ASN A 97 -7.12 -14.84 8.57
N ALA A 98 -8.16 -15.53 9.05
CA ALA A 98 -9.02 -15.00 10.10
C ALA A 98 -8.28 -14.86 11.44
N GLU A 99 -7.49 -15.85 11.83
CA GLU A 99 -6.69 -15.79 13.06
C GLU A 99 -5.60 -14.73 12.97
N ALA A 100 -4.97 -14.57 11.80
CA ALA A 100 -3.98 -13.53 11.54
C ALA A 100 -4.64 -12.14 11.66
N ALA A 101 -5.78 -11.92 10.99
CA ALA A 101 -6.52 -10.66 11.04
C ALA A 101 -6.93 -10.29 12.47
N ARG A 102 -7.44 -11.24 13.27
CA ARG A 102 -7.82 -11.00 14.68
C ARG A 102 -6.66 -10.50 15.54
N ARG A 103 -5.46 -11.01 15.29
CA ARG A 103 -4.27 -10.71 16.13
C ARG A 103 -3.55 -9.42 15.73
N ALA A 104 -3.81 -8.91 14.55
CA ALA A 104 -3.09 -7.75 14.00
C ALA A 104 -3.72 -6.42 14.41
N ASP A 105 -2.90 -5.39 14.42
CA ASP A 105 -3.30 -4.01 14.50
C ASP A 105 -3.43 -3.43 13.08
N ILE A 106 -2.56 -3.86 12.16
CA ILE A 106 -2.58 -3.51 10.75
C ILE A 106 -2.61 -4.81 9.92
N ALA A 107 -3.57 -4.92 9.02
CA ALA A 107 -3.66 -6.02 8.06
C ALA A 107 -3.20 -5.55 6.68
N VAL A 108 -2.39 -6.36 6.00
CA VAL A 108 -1.89 -6.11 4.64
C VAL A 108 -2.44 -7.19 3.72
N LEU A 109 -3.24 -6.81 2.74
CA LEU A 109 -3.88 -7.72 1.80
C LEU A 109 -3.01 -7.92 0.56
N THR A 110 -2.48 -9.14 0.39
CA THR A 110 -1.58 -9.52 -0.71
C THR A 110 -2.14 -10.65 -1.57
N VAL A 111 -3.46 -10.72 -1.70
CA VAL A 111 -4.13 -11.73 -2.53
C VAL A 111 -4.24 -11.28 -4.00
N PRO A 112 -4.29 -12.20 -4.96
CA PRO A 112 -4.64 -11.84 -6.33
C PRO A 112 -6.04 -11.20 -6.42
N TYR A 113 -6.23 -10.24 -7.33
CA TYR A 113 -7.48 -9.50 -7.49
C TYR A 113 -8.73 -10.40 -7.60
N LYS A 114 -8.62 -11.54 -8.29
CA LYS A 114 -9.73 -12.52 -8.38
C LYS A 114 -10.21 -13.08 -7.04
N ALA A 115 -9.38 -13.01 -5.99
CA ALA A 115 -9.71 -13.48 -4.65
C ALA A 115 -10.03 -12.32 -3.68
N HIS A 116 -9.84 -11.07 -4.11
CA HIS A 116 -9.92 -9.87 -3.31
C HIS A 116 -11.26 -9.74 -2.58
N GLN A 117 -12.37 -9.63 -3.32
CA GLN A 117 -13.70 -9.41 -2.74
C GLN A 117 -14.12 -10.54 -1.80
N ALA A 118 -13.93 -11.80 -2.21
CA ALA A 118 -14.30 -12.95 -1.39
C ALA A 118 -13.47 -13.04 -0.10
N THR A 119 -12.18 -12.68 -0.17
CA THR A 119 -11.31 -12.65 1.02
C THR A 119 -11.77 -11.56 1.99
N LEU A 120 -12.03 -10.35 1.51
CA LEU A 120 -12.47 -9.24 2.34
C LEU A 120 -13.84 -9.49 2.97
N ALA A 121 -14.81 -9.99 2.19
CA ALA A 121 -16.12 -10.34 2.71
C ALA A 121 -16.04 -11.39 3.84
N GLY A 122 -15.16 -12.38 3.70
CA GLY A 122 -14.95 -13.42 4.72
C GLY A 122 -14.13 -12.98 5.93
N LEU A 123 -13.59 -11.76 5.94
CA LEU A 123 -12.77 -11.22 7.03
C LEU A 123 -13.32 -9.90 7.58
N ARG A 124 -14.54 -9.53 7.17
CA ARG A 124 -15.12 -8.23 7.49
C ARG A 124 -15.14 -7.95 8.99
N ASP A 125 -15.56 -8.95 9.77
CA ASP A 125 -15.69 -8.80 11.22
C ASP A 125 -14.32 -8.74 11.93
N GLU A 126 -13.36 -9.53 11.48
CA GLU A 126 -12.01 -9.57 12.04
C GLU A 126 -11.19 -8.30 11.76
N LEU A 127 -11.58 -7.54 10.73
CA LEU A 127 -10.89 -6.32 10.30
C LEU A 127 -11.48 -5.06 10.93
N GLN A 128 -12.63 -5.12 11.62
CA GLN A 128 -13.21 -3.94 12.25
C GLN A 128 -12.26 -3.29 13.25
N GLY A 129 -12.22 -1.96 13.25
CA GLY A 129 -11.34 -1.16 14.10
C GLY A 129 -9.87 -1.16 13.71
N LYS A 130 -9.50 -1.63 12.51
CA LYS A 130 -8.11 -1.78 12.07
C LYS A 130 -7.82 -0.96 10.83
N ILE A 131 -6.51 -0.84 10.52
CA ILE A 131 -6.04 -0.41 9.20
C ILE A 131 -5.96 -1.63 8.29
N LEU A 132 -6.50 -1.51 7.08
CA LEU A 132 -6.22 -2.42 5.99
C LEU A 132 -5.35 -1.73 4.95
N VAL A 133 -4.15 -2.24 4.72
CA VAL A 133 -3.31 -1.87 3.59
C VAL A 133 -3.65 -2.79 2.42
N ASP A 134 -4.24 -2.24 1.37
CA ASP A 134 -4.55 -2.99 0.16
C ASP A 134 -3.43 -2.83 -0.87
N VAL A 135 -2.74 -3.95 -1.18
CA VAL A 135 -1.66 -4.02 -2.16
C VAL A 135 -2.16 -4.52 -3.52
N THR A 136 -3.44 -4.87 -3.59
CA THR A 136 -4.04 -5.52 -4.74
C THR A 136 -4.05 -4.61 -5.97
N VAL A 137 -3.72 -5.19 -7.12
CA VAL A 137 -3.84 -4.54 -8.43
C VAL A 137 -4.81 -5.33 -9.30
N PRO A 138 -5.80 -4.69 -9.93
CA PRO A 138 -6.76 -5.36 -10.78
C PRO A 138 -6.16 -5.73 -12.16
N LEU A 139 -5.12 -6.57 -12.16
CA LEU A 139 -4.51 -7.07 -13.39
C LEU A 139 -5.43 -8.07 -14.09
N LYS A 140 -5.46 -8.01 -15.42
CA LYS A 140 -6.23 -8.92 -16.28
C LYS A 140 -5.31 -9.79 -17.16
N PRO A 141 -4.85 -10.95 -16.65
CA PRO A 141 -4.04 -11.86 -17.46
C PRO A 141 -4.80 -12.33 -18.73
N PRO A 142 -4.11 -12.51 -19.88
CA PRO A 142 -2.66 -12.38 -20.07
C PRO A 142 -2.19 -10.93 -20.27
N HIS A 143 -3.08 -9.94 -20.36
CA HIS A 143 -2.82 -8.55 -20.76
C HIS A 143 -2.36 -7.68 -19.58
N VAL A 144 -1.43 -8.17 -18.74
CA VAL A 144 -0.99 -7.50 -17.49
C VAL A 144 -0.23 -6.19 -17.71
N THR A 145 0.16 -5.87 -18.93
CA THR A 145 0.80 -4.60 -19.32
C THR A 145 -0.20 -3.52 -19.76
N GLN A 146 -1.48 -3.86 -19.77
CA GLN A 146 -2.56 -2.94 -20.09
C GLN A 146 -3.28 -2.57 -18.80
N VAL A 147 -3.54 -1.29 -18.62
CA VAL A 147 -4.35 -0.82 -17.49
C VAL A 147 -5.76 -1.38 -17.62
N HIS A 148 -6.25 -1.97 -16.53
CA HIS A 148 -7.61 -2.43 -16.43
C HIS A 148 -8.30 -1.66 -15.30
N LEU A 149 -9.34 -0.91 -15.68
CA LEU A 149 -10.18 -0.18 -14.73
C LEU A 149 -11.46 -0.97 -14.50
N PRO A 150 -11.65 -1.57 -13.32
CA PRO A 150 -12.91 -2.23 -12.96
C PRO A 150 -14.07 -1.23 -12.94
N LYS A 151 -15.28 -1.68 -13.23
CA LYS A 151 -16.48 -0.82 -13.21
C LYS A 151 -16.77 -0.25 -11.83
N ASP A 152 -16.43 -1.00 -10.79
CA ASP A 152 -16.65 -0.63 -9.38
C ASP A 152 -15.46 0.18 -8.80
N GLY A 153 -14.60 0.71 -9.66
CA GLY A 153 -13.44 1.51 -9.26
C GLY A 153 -12.20 0.68 -8.89
N PRO A 154 -11.17 1.33 -8.32
CA PRO A 154 -9.94 0.68 -7.89
C PRO A 154 -10.16 -0.33 -6.77
N ALA A 155 -9.27 -1.33 -6.65
CA ALA A 155 -9.40 -2.40 -5.68
C ALA A 155 -9.53 -1.88 -4.24
N ALA A 156 -8.75 -0.89 -3.86
CA ALA A 156 -8.80 -0.31 -2.53
C ALA A 156 -10.13 0.40 -2.21
N VAL A 157 -10.75 1.05 -3.21
CA VAL A 157 -12.09 1.63 -3.04
C VAL A 157 -13.14 0.53 -2.89
N GLN A 158 -13.04 -0.55 -3.65
CA GLN A 158 -13.90 -1.72 -3.48
C GLN A 158 -13.74 -2.35 -2.09
N ALA A 159 -12.49 -2.41 -1.57
CA ALA A 159 -12.23 -2.87 -0.21
C ALA A 159 -12.95 -2.01 0.83
N GLN A 160 -12.90 -0.68 0.71
CA GLN A 160 -13.61 0.22 1.61
C GLN A 160 -15.12 0.02 1.58
N MET A 161 -15.69 -0.16 0.39
CA MET A 161 -17.14 -0.43 0.25
C MET A 161 -17.54 -1.77 0.91
N ILE A 162 -16.72 -2.81 0.78
CA ILE A 162 -16.99 -4.13 1.38
C ILE A 162 -16.90 -4.09 2.89
N LEU A 163 -15.87 -3.44 3.43
CA LEU A 163 -15.56 -3.46 4.86
C LEU A 163 -16.36 -2.42 5.66
N GLY A 164 -16.83 -1.38 5.01
CA GLY A 164 -17.56 -0.27 5.64
C GLY A 164 -16.64 0.69 6.40
N GLU A 165 -17.24 1.62 7.12
CA GLU A 165 -16.56 2.73 7.77
C GLU A 165 -15.74 2.34 9.02
N GLY A 166 -15.92 1.14 9.53
CA GLY A 166 -15.19 0.64 10.70
C GLY A 166 -13.74 0.20 10.39
N VAL A 167 -13.31 0.29 9.13
CA VAL A 167 -11.95 -0.07 8.69
C VAL A 167 -11.34 1.09 7.93
N CYS A 168 -10.14 1.51 8.29
CA CYS A 168 -9.39 2.52 7.54
C CYS A 168 -8.62 1.83 6.40
N VAL A 169 -9.11 1.94 5.17
CA VAL A 169 -8.41 1.36 4.01
C VAL A 169 -7.38 2.33 3.47
N VAL A 170 -6.19 1.82 3.23
CA VAL A 170 -5.05 2.54 2.64
C VAL A 170 -4.50 1.73 1.47
N ALA A 171 -4.39 2.35 0.30
CA ALA A 171 -3.72 1.76 -0.86
C ALA A 171 -2.23 2.10 -0.82
N ALA A 172 -1.37 1.08 -0.85
CA ALA A 172 0.09 1.26 -0.88
C ALA A 172 0.79 0.01 -1.42
N PHE A 173 2.05 0.17 -1.85
CA PHE A 173 2.95 -0.90 -2.33
C PHE A 173 2.64 -1.48 -3.72
N GLN A 174 1.61 -1.07 -4.43
CA GLN A 174 1.28 -1.58 -5.77
C GLN A 174 2.43 -1.42 -6.77
N ASN A 175 3.26 -0.41 -6.58
CA ASN A 175 4.41 -0.12 -7.43
C ASN A 175 5.73 -0.77 -6.96
N ILE A 176 5.72 -1.52 -5.84
CA ILE A 176 6.87 -2.29 -5.35
C ILE A 176 6.78 -3.72 -5.87
N GLY A 177 7.58 -4.07 -6.87
CA GLY A 177 7.61 -5.43 -7.40
C GLY A 177 8.27 -6.43 -6.43
N GLU A 178 7.83 -7.68 -6.45
CA GLU A 178 8.34 -8.79 -5.60
C GLU A 178 9.87 -8.93 -5.63
N HIS A 179 10.50 -8.57 -6.75
CA HIS A 179 11.94 -8.64 -6.94
C HIS A 179 12.74 -7.65 -6.09
N PHE A 180 12.10 -6.57 -5.62
CA PHE A 180 12.71 -5.66 -4.66
C PHE A 180 12.70 -6.23 -3.24
N LEU A 181 11.76 -7.12 -2.93
CA LEU A 181 11.48 -7.58 -1.56
C LEU A 181 12.27 -8.83 -1.16
N ARG A 182 12.75 -9.62 -2.13
CA ARG A 182 13.36 -10.95 -1.89
C ARG A 182 14.63 -10.94 -1.05
N ASP A 183 15.44 -9.89 -1.19
CA ASP A 183 16.71 -9.73 -0.50
C ASP A 183 16.59 -8.55 0.47
N PRO A 184 16.52 -8.79 1.78
CA PRO A 184 16.29 -7.75 2.76
C PRO A 184 17.46 -6.78 2.94
N GLU A 185 18.68 -7.18 2.55
CA GLU A 185 19.88 -6.34 2.60
C GLU A 185 19.96 -5.37 1.41
N ARG A 186 19.25 -5.68 0.36
CA ARG A 186 19.35 -4.90 -0.85
C ARG A 186 18.48 -3.65 -0.81
N ALA A 187 19.05 -2.53 -1.21
CA ALA A 187 18.33 -1.27 -1.38
C ALA A 187 17.15 -1.40 -2.34
N ILE A 188 16.06 -0.72 -2.00
CA ILE A 188 14.87 -0.57 -2.83
C ILE A 188 14.95 0.80 -3.49
N ASP A 189 15.29 0.84 -4.76
CA ASP A 189 15.31 2.07 -5.55
C ASP A 189 13.91 2.36 -6.13
N CYS A 190 13.00 2.67 -5.24
CA CYS A 190 11.60 2.96 -5.56
C CYS A 190 10.95 3.78 -4.45
N ASP A 191 10.13 4.75 -4.81
CA ASP A 191 9.27 5.47 -3.87
C ASP A 191 7.94 4.74 -3.72
N VAL A 192 7.29 4.87 -2.56
CA VAL A 192 5.96 4.33 -2.28
C VAL A 192 4.94 5.46 -2.24
N LEU A 193 3.88 5.33 -3.00
CA LEU A 193 2.75 6.24 -2.97
C LEU A 193 1.65 5.65 -2.09
N VAL A 194 1.12 6.45 -1.15
CA VAL A 194 0.15 6.03 -0.14
C VAL A 194 -1.13 6.84 -0.31
N CYS A 195 -2.25 6.19 -0.60
CA CYS A 195 -3.56 6.84 -0.73
C CYS A 195 -4.51 6.33 0.35
N GLY A 196 -5.27 7.24 0.96
CA GLY A 196 -6.25 6.89 1.99
C GLY A 196 -6.99 8.12 2.48
N ASP A 197 -8.13 7.93 3.12
CA ASP A 197 -8.97 9.04 3.58
C ASP A 197 -8.71 9.41 5.04
N ASP A 198 -8.14 8.47 5.83
CA ASP A 198 -7.74 8.74 7.22
C ASP A 198 -6.27 9.15 7.29
N PRO A 199 -5.97 10.39 7.79
CA PRO A 199 -4.59 10.88 7.86
C PRO A 199 -3.70 10.07 8.81
N GLY A 200 -4.26 9.56 9.90
CA GLY A 200 -3.51 8.76 10.89
C GLY A 200 -3.12 7.41 10.30
N ALA A 201 -4.06 6.73 9.62
CA ALA A 201 -3.79 5.48 8.94
C ALA A 201 -2.75 5.64 7.82
N LYS A 202 -2.80 6.74 7.04
CA LYS A 202 -1.77 7.04 6.03
C LYS A 202 -0.39 7.22 6.65
N ALA A 203 -0.30 7.97 7.75
CA ALA A 203 0.97 8.19 8.45
C ALA A 203 1.60 6.87 8.91
N GLU A 204 0.82 5.97 9.52
CA GLU A 204 1.28 4.62 9.92
C GLU A 204 1.77 3.80 8.72
N VAL A 205 1.09 3.87 7.58
CA VAL A 205 1.48 3.13 6.37
C VAL A 205 2.72 3.74 5.71
N ILE A 206 2.92 5.05 5.80
CA ILE A 206 4.16 5.72 5.37
C ILE A 206 5.34 5.23 6.21
N GLU A 207 5.19 5.13 7.54
CA GLU A 207 6.22 4.57 8.42
C GLU A 207 6.52 3.10 8.07
N LEU A 208 5.49 2.28 7.82
CA LEU A 208 5.66 0.91 7.36
C LEU A 208 6.43 0.80 6.03
N ALA A 209 6.18 1.73 5.10
CA ALA A 209 6.90 1.75 3.83
C ALA A 209 8.38 2.09 4.03
N GLN A 210 8.68 3.09 4.85
CA GLN A 210 10.04 3.49 5.18
C GLN A 210 10.80 2.39 5.95
N ALA A 211 10.09 1.60 6.75
CA ALA A 211 10.66 0.46 7.47
C ALA A 211 11.11 -0.70 6.57
N LEU A 212 10.71 -0.75 5.30
CA LEU A 212 11.19 -1.78 4.37
C LEU A 212 12.70 -1.69 4.10
N HIS A 213 13.25 -0.48 4.01
CA HIS A 213 14.68 -0.21 3.84
C HIS A 213 14.94 1.30 3.93
N PRO A 214 16.09 1.78 4.46
CA PRO A 214 16.43 3.21 4.55
C PRO A 214 16.42 3.97 3.20
N SER A 215 16.52 3.27 2.06
CA SER A 215 16.44 3.88 0.73
C SER A 215 15.01 4.16 0.24
N VAL A 216 14.00 3.65 0.95
CA VAL A 216 12.59 3.85 0.56
C VAL A 216 12.12 5.21 1.06
N ARG A 217 11.56 5.99 0.15
CA ARG A 217 10.77 7.17 0.49
C ARG A 217 9.30 6.84 0.27
N ALA A 218 8.46 7.36 1.12
CA ALA A 218 7.01 7.18 1.00
C ALA A 218 6.32 8.55 1.08
N PHE A 219 5.30 8.74 0.26
CA PHE A 219 4.60 10.01 0.12
C PHE A 219 3.09 9.81 0.23
N ASP A 220 2.45 10.74 0.93
CA ASP A 220 0.99 10.87 0.88
C ASP A 220 0.57 11.31 -0.53
N ALA A 221 -0.10 10.41 -1.24
CA ALA A 221 -0.62 10.64 -2.59
C ALA A 221 -2.11 11.03 -2.60
N GLY A 222 -2.64 11.45 -1.46
CA GLY A 222 -3.98 12.00 -1.32
C GLY A 222 -5.06 10.99 -0.93
N PRO A 223 -6.31 11.26 -1.29
CA PRO A 223 -7.46 10.45 -0.88
C PRO A 223 -7.44 9.05 -1.49
N LEU A 224 -8.21 8.12 -0.91
CA LEU A 224 -8.30 6.73 -1.37
C LEU A 224 -8.72 6.62 -2.85
N ALA A 225 -9.49 7.57 -3.35
CA ALA A 225 -9.87 7.64 -4.77
C ALA A 225 -8.67 7.70 -5.73
N ASN A 226 -7.53 8.24 -5.27
CA ASN A 226 -6.29 8.29 -6.05
C ASN A 226 -5.62 6.91 -6.22
N ALA A 227 -6.10 5.87 -5.54
CA ALA A 227 -5.64 4.50 -5.73
C ALA A 227 -5.74 4.04 -7.18
N VAL A 228 -6.68 4.59 -7.95
CA VAL A 228 -6.81 4.31 -9.39
C VAL A 228 -5.50 4.54 -10.16
N VAL A 229 -4.76 5.58 -9.80
CA VAL A 229 -3.49 5.93 -10.47
C VAL A 229 -2.38 4.98 -10.01
N VAL A 230 -2.29 4.72 -8.71
CA VAL A 230 -1.22 3.89 -8.12
C VAL A 230 -1.36 2.43 -8.57
N GLU A 231 -2.58 1.89 -8.58
CA GLU A 231 -2.88 0.56 -9.08
C GLU A 231 -2.57 0.44 -10.59
N SER A 232 -2.97 1.45 -11.39
CA SER A 232 -2.75 1.48 -12.83
C SER A 232 -1.27 1.53 -13.21
N LEU A 233 -0.46 2.22 -12.41
CA LEU A 233 0.99 2.36 -12.60
C LEU A 233 1.69 1.00 -12.67
N THR A 234 1.23 0.01 -11.93
CA THR A 234 1.79 -1.35 -11.95
C THR A 234 1.82 -1.96 -13.35
N SER A 235 0.75 -1.79 -14.13
CA SER A 235 0.72 -2.30 -15.51
C SER A 235 1.78 -1.64 -16.40
N VAL A 236 2.01 -0.34 -16.21
CA VAL A 236 3.03 0.43 -16.93
C VAL A 236 4.44 -0.06 -16.54
N LEU A 237 4.70 -0.22 -15.24
CA LEU A 237 5.99 -0.71 -14.75
C LEU A 237 6.29 -2.14 -15.22
N ILE A 238 5.30 -3.02 -15.25
CA ILE A 238 5.43 -4.36 -15.85
C ILE A 238 5.78 -4.26 -17.35
N GLY A 239 5.12 -3.34 -18.07
CA GLY A 239 5.38 -3.09 -19.50
C GLY A 239 6.81 -2.64 -19.74
N LEU A 240 7.28 -1.63 -19.01
CA LEU A 240 8.65 -1.14 -19.06
C LEU A 240 9.67 -2.25 -18.69
N GLY A 241 9.36 -3.03 -17.65
CA GLY A 241 10.20 -4.16 -17.26
C GLY A 241 10.39 -5.18 -18.37
N LYS A 242 9.32 -5.51 -19.10
CA LYS A 242 9.40 -6.39 -20.28
C LYS A 242 10.17 -5.77 -21.42
N GLN A 243 9.89 -4.51 -21.76
CA GLN A 243 10.52 -3.79 -22.86
C GLN A 243 12.04 -3.69 -22.67
N PHE A 244 12.48 -3.31 -21.47
CA PHE A 244 13.89 -3.12 -21.15
C PHE A 244 14.58 -4.35 -20.54
N ARG A 245 13.86 -5.49 -20.46
CA ARG A 245 14.37 -6.74 -19.87
C ARG A 245 14.91 -6.54 -18.44
N ARG A 246 14.17 -5.79 -17.63
CA ARG A 246 14.49 -5.48 -16.24
C ARG A 246 13.42 -6.05 -15.30
N LEU A 247 13.86 -6.60 -14.18
CA LEU A 247 12.96 -7.16 -13.15
C LEU A 247 12.57 -6.15 -12.07
N ARG A 248 13.37 -5.08 -11.92
CA ARG A 248 13.20 -4.07 -10.87
C ARG A 248 12.99 -2.71 -11.54
N VAL A 249 11.78 -2.47 -11.96
CA VAL A 249 11.34 -1.17 -12.46
C VAL A 249 10.47 -0.54 -11.39
N GLY A 250 10.84 0.65 -10.96
CA GLY A 250 10.16 1.43 -9.94
C GLY A 250 10.00 2.88 -10.37
N ILE A 251 9.53 3.72 -9.47
CA ILE A 251 9.41 5.17 -9.68
C ILE A 251 10.22 5.93 -8.65
N ARG A 252 10.68 7.12 -9.04
CA ARG A 252 11.22 8.13 -8.14
C ARG A 252 10.51 9.45 -8.40
N ILE A 253 9.99 10.06 -7.34
CA ILE A 253 9.39 11.38 -7.39
C ILE A 253 10.51 12.42 -7.27
N THR A 254 10.63 13.29 -8.25
CA THR A 254 11.63 14.35 -8.30
C THR A 254 11.01 15.70 -7.93
N GLY A 255 11.83 16.66 -7.48
CA GLY A 255 11.36 18.01 -7.13
C GLY A 255 10.74 18.16 -5.74
N ILE A 256 10.56 17.07 -5.00
CA ILE A 256 10.15 17.08 -3.61
C ILE A 256 11.46 16.89 -2.81
N GLY A 257 11.84 17.92 -2.05
CA GLY A 257 13.10 17.94 -1.29
C GLY A 257 13.27 16.69 -0.45
N GLY A 258 14.52 16.24 -0.36
CA GLY A 258 14.98 15.24 0.58
C GLY A 258 15.44 15.89 1.85
#